data_822cbd4d4e87b80656883460269de787
#
_entry.id   822cbd4d4e87b80656883460269de787
#
_cell.length_a   1.000
_cell.length_b   1.000
_cell.length_c   1.000
_cell.angle_alpha   90.00
_cell.angle_beta   90.00
_cell.angle_gamma   90.00
#
_symmetry.space_group_name_H-M   'P 1'
#
loop_
_entity.id
_entity.type
_entity.pdbx_description
1 polymer ?
#
loop_
_entity_poly.entity_id
_entity_poly.type
_entity_poly.pdbx_seq_one_letter_code
_entity_poly.pdbx_strand_id
1 'polypeptide(L)'
;MQPIAPCNRSAEEEGEAVAVSSRHPWPRTDHNGCVPTKKKPQVTAAAARRGELLSTAAEVFAEHGYNATTVRRIADHAGMLAGSLYYHFDSKESMLEEILRTFLDELWDGYDSVLASGLGPRETLEALVTESFREIDRHRAAVAIYQKESRHLVAQDRFAFLADSQRRFEKAWLSTLERGVAEHAFRADLDVRLTYRFVRDTVWVAASWYRPGGRHSPEEIARQYLSMVLDGIAVRE
;
A
#
# COMPACT_ATOMS: atom_id res chain seq x y z
N MET A 1 -39.00 6.19 25.51
CA MET A 1 -39.40 7.06 26.62
C MET A 1 -38.27 8.04 26.83
N GLN A 2 -38.46 9.03 26.31
CA GLN A 2 -38.70 10.47 26.43
C GLN A 2 -37.45 11.30 26.25
N PRO A 3 -37.59 12.48 25.59
CA PRO A 3 -36.54 13.26 25.00
C PRO A 3 -36.12 14.40 25.92
N ILE A 4 -34.95 14.93 25.67
CA ILE A 4 -34.40 16.11 26.34
C ILE A 4 -34.73 17.35 25.50
N ALA A 5 -35.39 18.31 26.14
CA ALA A 5 -35.84 19.58 25.60
C ALA A 5 -34.76 20.68 25.73
N PRO A 6 -34.91 21.81 25.05
CA PRO A 6 -33.87 22.81 24.79
C PRO A 6 -33.76 23.88 25.87
N CYS A 7 -32.58 24.47 25.95
CA CYS A 7 -32.26 25.61 26.81
C CYS A 7 -32.76 26.92 26.18
N ASN A 8 -33.49 27.70 27.00
CA ASN A 8 -34.06 28.99 26.63
C ASN A 8 -33.24 30.14 27.22
N ARG A 9 -33.33 31.30 26.54
CA ARG A 9 -32.72 32.60 26.82
C ARG A 9 -33.43 33.39 27.94
N SER A 10 -32.69 34.36 28.43
CA SER A 10 -33.03 35.74 28.82
C SER A 10 -32.48 36.05 30.20
N ALA A 11 -32.06 37.23 30.61
CA ALA A 11 -32.04 38.59 30.07
C ALA A 11 -31.13 39.42 31.01
N GLU A 12 -30.53 40.41 30.47
CA GLU A 12 -30.24 41.76 31.00
C GLU A 12 -30.03 42.02 32.51
N GLU A 13 -28.87 42.60 32.87
CA GLU A 13 -28.87 43.85 33.69
C GLU A 13 -27.51 44.59 33.55
N GLU A 14 -27.66 45.91 33.45
CA GLU A 14 -26.66 46.95 33.26
C GLU A 14 -25.85 47.22 34.55
N GLY A 15 -24.59 47.64 34.39
CA GLY A 15 -23.77 48.13 35.49
C GLY A 15 -22.54 48.85 34.95
N GLU A 16 -22.60 50.15 35.02
CA GLU A 16 -21.65 51.16 34.57
C GLU A 16 -20.34 51.19 35.41
N ALA A 17 -19.26 51.59 34.78
CA ALA A 17 -18.15 52.38 35.22
C ALA A 17 -16.76 51.75 35.34
N VAL A 18 -15.89 52.56 34.79
CA VAL A 18 -14.50 52.87 35.06
C VAL A 18 -13.43 52.25 34.14
N ALA A 19 -12.99 53.17 33.29
CA ALA A 19 -11.82 53.02 32.42
C ALA A 19 -10.52 52.93 33.22
N VAL A 20 -9.74 51.87 32.98
CA VAL A 20 -8.30 51.89 33.25
C VAL A 20 -7.57 51.40 31.97
N SER A 21 -6.87 52.38 31.40
CA SER A 21 -5.99 52.22 30.26
C SER A 21 -4.78 51.35 30.64
N SER A 22 -4.62 50.19 30.06
CA SER A 22 -3.32 49.51 29.98
C SER A 22 -3.11 48.98 28.56
N ARG A 23 -2.17 49.60 27.87
CA ARG A 23 -1.72 49.22 26.51
C ARG A 23 -0.98 47.91 26.61
N HIS A 24 -1.51 46.83 26.01
CA HIS A 24 -0.77 45.61 25.70
C HIS A 24 -0.45 45.56 24.22
N PRO A 25 0.81 45.34 23.84
CA PRO A 25 1.27 45.34 22.46
C PRO A 25 1.32 43.90 21.86
N TRP A 26 0.21 43.20 21.87
CA TRP A 26 0.13 41.90 21.17
C TRP A 26 -1.09 41.88 20.27
N PRO A 27 -0.94 41.49 18.98
CA PRO A 27 -2.09 41.38 18.10
C PRO A 27 -3.00 40.23 18.55
N ARG A 28 -4.31 40.50 18.58
CA ARG A 28 -5.34 39.48 18.83
C ARG A 28 -5.31 38.49 17.71
N THR A 29 -5.01 37.23 18.00
CA THR A 29 -5.23 36.12 17.09
C THR A 29 -6.72 35.76 17.11
N ASP A 30 -7.41 36.02 15.99
CA ASP A 30 -8.78 35.57 15.76
C ASP A 30 -8.79 34.05 15.70
N HIS A 31 -9.38 33.43 16.71
CA HIS A 31 -9.57 31.98 16.79
C HIS A 31 -10.79 31.54 15.94
N ASN A 32 -10.74 31.77 14.63
CA ASN A 32 -11.60 31.11 13.65
C ASN A 32 -10.77 30.55 12.50
N GLY A 33 -9.69 29.83 12.86
CA GLY A 33 -8.93 29.04 11.91
C GLY A 33 -9.68 27.75 11.56
N CYS A 34 -10.63 27.83 10.64
CA CYS A 34 -11.09 26.66 9.92
C CYS A 34 -9.89 26.13 9.13
N VAL A 35 -9.25 25.08 9.63
CA VAL A 35 -8.18 24.36 8.91
C VAL A 35 -8.85 23.75 7.67
N PRO A 36 -8.45 24.13 6.44
CA PRO A 36 -9.01 23.51 5.27
C PRO A 36 -8.60 22.04 5.26
N THR A 37 -9.55 21.16 5.54
CA THR A 37 -9.39 19.74 5.28
C THR A 37 -9.06 19.59 3.79
N LYS A 38 -7.87 19.08 3.46
CA LYS A 38 -7.50 18.70 2.10
C LYS A 38 -8.58 17.74 1.60
N LYS A 39 -9.48 18.23 0.73
CA LYS A 39 -10.40 17.38 -0.03
C LYS A 39 -9.54 16.34 -0.74
N LYS A 40 -9.79 15.03 -0.50
CA LYS A 40 -9.27 13.97 -1.36
C LYS A 40 -9.57 14.35 -2.81
N PRO A 41 -8.61 14.19 -3.74
CA PRO A 41 -8.85 14.50 -5.14
C PRO A 41 -10.09 13.73 -5.61
N GLN A 42 -11.04 14.43 -6.17
CA GLN A 42 -12.25 13.83 -6.73
C GLN A 42 -11.82 13.10 -8.00
N VAL A 43 -11.80 11.76 -7.94
CA VAL A 43 -11.47 10.92 -9.11
C VAL A 43 -12.51 11.24 -10.19
N THR A 44 -12.05 11.68 -11.37
CA THR A 44 -12.95 11.95 -12.49
C THR A 44 -13.56 10.64 -12.99
N ALA A 45 -14.77 10.69 -13.56
CA ALA A 45 -15.40 9.48 -14.14
C ALA A 45 -14.50 8.78 -15.17
N ALA A 46 -13.69 9.55 -15.92
CA ALA A 46 -12.73 9.00 -16.87
C ALA A 46 -11.58 8.25 -16.17
N ALA A 47 -11.05 8.79 -15.06
CA ALA A 47 -10.00 8.12 -14.28
C ALA A 47 -10.52 6.86 -13.59
N ALA A 48 -11.75 6.89 -13.06
CA ALA A 48 -12.40 5.71 -12.50
C ALA A 48 -12.55 4.60 -13.56
N ARG A 49 -13.05 4.95 -14.75
CA ARG A 49 -13.22 4.01 -15.86
C ARG A 49 -11.89 3.43 -16.32
N ARG A 50 -10.83 4.26 -16.38
CA ARG A 50 -9.49 3.79 -16.71
C ARG A 50 -8.97 2.76 -15.68
N GLY A 51 -9.19 3.00 -14.38
CA GLY A 51 -8.83 2.07 -13.31
C GLY A 51 -9.56 0.73 -13.42
N GLU A 52 -10.87 0.73 -13.71
CA GLU A 52 -11.64 -0.51 -13.96
C GLU A 52 -11.07 -1.32 -15.12
N LEU A 53 -10.69 -0.65 -16.21
CA LEU A 53 -10.09 -1.32 -17.38
C LEU A 53 -8.73 -1.93 -17.06
N LEU A 54 -7.90 -1.25 -16.26
CA LEU A 54 -6.62 -1.80 -15.78
C LEU A 54 -6.82 -2.99 -14.85
N SER A 55 -7.80 -2.95 -13.95
CA SER A 55 -8.15 -4.08 -13.10
C SER A 55 -8.56 -5.30 -13.93
N THR A 56 -9.46 -5.10 -14.91
CA THR A 56 -9.86 -6.17 -15.84
C THR A 56 -8.66 -6.70 -16.63
N ALA A 57 -7.79 -5.83 -17.15
CA ALA A 57 -6.60 -6.25 -17.87
C ALA A 57 -5.65 -7.06 -16.98
N ALA A 58 -5.46 -6.65 -15.71
CA ALA A 58 -4.64 -7.37 -14.76
C ALA A 58 -5.17 -8.78 -14.49
N GLU A 59 -6.49 -8.93 -14.31
CA GLU A 59 -7.11 -10.24 -14.13
C GLU A 59 -6.89 -11.16 -15.34
N VAL A 60 -7.10 -10.63 -16.55
CA VAL A 60 -6.89 -11.39 -17.80
C VAL A 60 -5.42 -11.77 -17.99
N PHE A 61 -4.48 -10.88 -17.68
CA PHE A 61 -3.05 -11.20 -17.74
C PHE A 61 -2.64 -12.23 -16.68
N ALA A 62 -3.15 -12.14 -15.46
CA ALA A 62 -2.85 -13.08 -14.39
C ALA A 62 -3.37 -14.49 -14.71
N GLU A 63 -4.57 -14.61 -15.29
CA GLU A 63 -5.22 -15.88 -15.63
C GLU A 63 -4.58 -16.54 -16.84
N HIS A 64 -4.46 -15.80 -17.94
CA HIS A 64 -4.07 -16.37 -19.23
C HIS A 64 -2.58 -16.19 -19.56
N GLY A 65 -1.84 -15.43 -18.77
CA GLY A 65 -0.47 -15.01 -19.05
C GLY A 65 -0.40 -13.81 -19.98
N TYR A 66 0.62 -12.98 -19.80
CA TYR A 66 0.79 -11.73 -20.56
C TYR A 66 0.96 -12.01 -22.06
N ASN A 67 1.83 -12.96 -22.43
CA ASN A 67 2.16 -13.23 -23.84
C ASN A 67 0.95 -13.79 -24.64
N ALA A 68 0.13 -14.63 -24.00
CA ALA A 68 -1.04 -15.23 -24.64
C ALA A 68 -2.28 -14.31 -24.66
N THR A 69 -2.23 -13.17 -23.97
CA THR A 69 -3.33 -12.22 -23.92
C THR A 69 -3.26 -11.22 -25.06
N THR A 70 -4.41 -10.98 -25.70
CA THR A 70 -4.58 -9.97 -26.76
C THR A 70 -5.44 -8.82 -26.25
N VAL A 71 -5.29 -7.62 -26.86
CA VAL A 71 -6.14 -6.45 -26.58
C VAL A 71 -7.62 -6.77 -26.79
N ARG A 72 -7.94 -7.58 -27.78
CA ARG A 72 -9.32 -8.03 -28.06
C ARG A 72 -9.88 -8.83 -26.88
N ARG A 73 -9.11 -9.78 -26.33
CA ARG A 73 -9.54 -10.56 -25.15
C ARG A 73 -9.84 -9.67 -23.95
N ILE A 74 -8.98 -8.68 -23.69
CA ILE A 74 -9.22 -7.70 -22.60
C ILE A 74 -10.51 -6.93 -22.85
N ALA A 75 -10.74 -6.45 -24.09
CA ALA A 75 -11.95 -5.72 -24.46
C ALA A 75 -13.20 -6.56 -24.30
N ASP A 76 -13.15 -7.83 -24.72
CA ASP A 76 -14.26 -8.78 -24.58
C ASP A 76 -14.62 -8.99 -23.10
N HIS A 77 -13.62 -9.12 -22.19
CA HIS A 77 -13.84 -9.22 -20.74
C HIS A 77 -14.37 -7.94 -20.14
N ALA A 78 -13.97 -6.78 -20.66
CA ALA A 78 -14.46 -5.48 -20.23
C ALA A 78 -15.84 -5.12 -20.79
N GLY A 79 -16.46 -5.98 -21.63
CA GLY A 79 -17.73 -5.76 -22.27
C GLY A 79 -17.73 -4.62 -23.28
N MET A 80 -16.61 -4.39 -23.99
CA MET A 80 -16.46 -3.28 -24.93
C MET A 80 -15.78 -3.70 -26.23
N LEU A 81 -15.86 -2.83 -27.23
CA LEU A 81 -15.16 -3.05 -28.50
C LEU A 81 -13.64 -2.81 -28.32
N ALA A 82 -12.82 -3.61 -28.98
CA ALA A 82 -11.35 -3.46 -28.95
C ALA A 82 -10.89 -2.06 -29.40
N GLY A 83 -11.56 -1.46 -30.39
CA GLY A 83 -11.30 -0.08 -30.82
C GLY A 83 -11.49 0.96 -29.72
N SER A 84 -12.47 0.75 -28.83
CA SER A 84 -12.71 1.64 -27.70
C SER A 84 -11.60 1.53 -26.62
N LEU A 85 -10.96 0.37 -26.48
CA LEU A 85 -9.85 0.19 -25.53
C LEU A 85 -8.62 1.01 -25.94
N TYR A 86 -8.37 1.15 -27.24
CA TYR A 86 -7.29 2.00 -27.78
C TYR A 86 -7.50 3.50 -27.52
N TYR A 87 -8.71 3.93 -27.16
CA TYR A 87 -8.95 5.30 -26.68
C TYR A 87 -8.32 5.57 -25.32
N HIS A 88 -8.16 4.51 -24.52
CA HIS A 88 -7.62 4.60 -23.16
C HIS A 88 -6.14 4.20 -23.07
N PHE A 89 -5.67 3.32 -23.95
CA PHE A 89 -4.32 2.74 -23.87
C PHE A 89 -3.73 2.53 -25.26
N ASP A 90 -2.48 2.92 -25.43
CA ASP A 90 -1.78 2.83 -26.71
C ASP A 90 -1.46 1.38 -27.10
N SER A 91 -1.23 0.52 -26.11
CA SER A 91 -0.83 -0.87 -26.33
C SER A 91 -1.09 -1.76 -25.11
N LYS A 92 -0.97 -3.05 -25.29
CA LYS A 92 -0.99 -4.06 -24.22
C LYS A 92 0.18 -3.84 -23.24
N GLU A 93 1.32 -3.44 -23.77
CA GLU A 93 2.53 -3.12 -23.01
C GLU A 93 2.33 -1.91 -22.10
N SER A 94 1.63 -0.86 -22.56
CA SER A 94 1.35 0.32 -21.74
C SER A 94 0.38 0.00 -20.59
N MET A 95 -0.59 -0.88 -20.82
CA MET A 95 -1.46 -1.37 -19.75
C MET A 95 -0.67 -2.14 -18.68
N LEU A 96 0.19 -3.06 -19.12
CA LEU A 96 1.02 -3.85 -18.19
C LEU A 96 1.97 -2.96 -17.40
N GLU A 97 2.60 -2.00 -18.04
CA GLU A 97 3.49 -1.04 -17.38
C GLU A 97 2.74 -0.27 -16.29
N GLU A 98 1.56 0.25 -16.59
CA GLU A 98 0.77 1.03 -15.63
C GLU A 98 0.29 0.16 -14.46
N ILE A 99 -0.15 -1.07 -14.72
CA ILE A 99 -0.53 -2.03 -13.67
C ILE A 99 0.64 -2.29 -12.72
N LEU A 100 1.83 -2.58 -13.27
CA LEU A 100 3.00 -2.90 -12.46
C LEU A 100 3.56 -1.69 -11.73
N ARG A 101 3.53 -0.48 -12.35
CA ARG A 101 3.95 0.76 -11.67
C ARG A 101 3.02 1.09 -10.51
N THR A 102 1.71 1.10 -10.72
CA THR A 102 0.73 1.39 -9.66
C THR A 102 0.93 0.45 -8.47
N PHE A 103 1.04 -0.84 -8.71
CA PHE A 103 1.32 -1.82 -7.66
C PHE A 103 2.63 -1.55 -6.92
N LEU A 104 3.72 -1.30 -7.66
CA LEU A 104 5.03 -1.07 -7.05
C LEU A 104 5.11 0.28 -6.31
N ASP A 105 4.47 1.32 -6.82
CA ASP A 105 4.43 2.64 -6.18
C ASP A 105 3.68 2.54 -4.83
N GLU A 106 2.52 1.89 -4.78
CA GLU A 106 1.78 1.69 -3.54
C GLU A 106 2.53 0.79 -2.55
N LEU A 107 3.16 -0.29 -3.02
CA LEU A 107 4.03 -1.13 -2.19
C LEU A 107 5.17 -0.32 -1.56
N TRP A 108 5.81 0.55 -2.35
CA TRP A 108 6.92 1.36 -1.86
C TRP A 108 6.48 2.46 -0.91
N ASP A 109 5.32 3.06 -1.12
CA ASP A 109 4.74 4.03 -0.18
C ASP A 109 4.53 3.37 1.21
N GLY A 110 3.99 2.16 1.24
CA GLY A 110 3.83 1.38 2.46
C GLY A 110 5.16 1.01 3.10
N TYR A 111 6.10 0.49 2.32
CA TYR A 111 7.42 0.08 2.82
C TYR A 111 8.24 1.27 3.33
N ASP A 112 8.25 2.39 2.63
CA ASP A 112 8.96 3.59 3.05
C ASP A 112 8.41 4.15 4.36
N SER A 113 7.09 4.10 4.53
CA SER A 113 6.45 4.46 5.80
C SER A 113 6.91 3.57 6.95
N VAL A 114 6.99 2.25 6.74
CA VAL A 114 7.51 1.30 7.72
C VAL A 114 8.98 1.56 8.03
N LEU A 115 9.81 1.71 7.00
CA LEU A 115 11.26 1.90 7.17
C LEU A 115 11.61 3.24 7.84
N ALA A 116 10.78 4.28 7.65
CA ALA A 116 10.94 5.59 8.27
C ALA A 116 10.37 5.67 9.70
N SER A 117 9.64 4.66 10.18
CA SER A 117 8.94 4.70 11.47
C SER A 117 9.83 4.62 12.72
N GLY A 118 11.11 4.29 12.57
CA GLY A 118 12.03 4.13 13.69
C GLY A 118 11.82 2.88 14.54
N LEU A 119 11.06 1.92 14.06
CA LEU A 119 10.81 0.64 14.72
C LEU A 119 12.09 -0.18 14.90
N GLY A 120 12.13 -1.04 15.92
CA GLY A 120 13.14 -2.07 16.09
C GLY A 120 13.13 -3.07 14.93
N PRO A 121 14.20 -3.90 14.79
CA PRO A 121 14.32 -4.82 13.65
C PRO A 121 13.17 -5.84 13.59
N ARG A 122 12.73 -6.34 14.74
CA ARG A 122 11.62 -7.30 14.83
C ARG A 122 10.31 -6.67 14.35
N GLU A 123 9.96 -5.53 14.91
CA GLU A 123 8.74 -4.80 14.56
C GLU A 123 8.77 -4.33 13.10
N THR A 124 9.96 -3.97 12.59
CA THR A 124 10.14 -3.63 11.16
C THR A 124 9.85 -4.84 10.28
N LEU A 125 10.38 -6.03 10.63
CA LEU A 125 10.11 -7.27 9.88
C LEU A 125 8.61 -7.61 9.91
N GLU A 126 7.97 -7.52 11.08
CA GLU A 126 6.53 -7.76 11.24
C GLU A 126 5.69 -6.80 10.39
N ALA A 127 6.06 -5.52 10.36
CA ALA A 127 5.37 -4.51 9.59
C ALA A 127 5.55 -4.70 8.07
N LEU A 128 6.77 -5.02 7.60
CA LEU A 128 7.04 -5.31 6.18
C LEU A 128 6.27 -6.54 5.70
N VAL A 129 6.22 -7.61 6.49
CA VAL A 129 5.41 -8.80 6.17
C VAL A 129 3.92 -8.45 6.11
N THR A 130 3.43 -7.70 7.09
CA THR A 130 2.01 -7.29 7.13
C THR A 130 1.65 -6.45 5.92
N GLU A 131 2.49 -5.48 5.55
CA GLU A 131 2.25 -4.65 4.37
C GLU A 131 2.31 -5.46 3.08
N SER A 132 3.21 -6.45 2.98
CA SER A 132 3.23 -7.37 1.84
C SER A 132 1.91 -8.11 1.66
N PHE A 133 1.30 -8.62 2.74
CA PHE A 133 0.00 -9.29 2.66
C PHE A 133 -1.14 -8.32 2.33
N ARG A 134 -1.08 -7.07 2.78
CA ARG A 134 -2.03 -6.01 2.38
C ARG A 134 -1.94 -5.71 0.90
N GLU A 135 -0.72 -5.64 0.36
CA GLU A 135 -0.51 -5.42 -1.07
C GLU A 135 -0.98 -6.62 -1.91
N ILE A 136 -0.81 -7.84 -1.41
CA ILE A 136 -1.39 -9.03 -2.06
C ILE A 136 -2.93 -8.95 -2.06
N ASP A 137 -3.55 -8.44 -1.01
CA ASP A 137 -5.01 -8.26 -0.94
C ASP A 137 -5.49 -7.22 -1.96
N ARG A 138 -4.83 -6.06 -2.02
CA ARG A 138 -5.18 -4.95 -2.92
C ARG A 138 -4.90 -5.28 -4.38
N HIS A 139 -3.75 -5.90 -4.67
CA HIS A 139 -3.16 -6.01 -6.01
C HIS A 139 -2.86 -7.45 -6.43
N ARG A 140 -3.66 -8.42 -6.00
CA ARG A 140 -3.42 -9.85 -6.21
C ARG A 140 -3.02 -10.20 -7.66
N ALA A 141 -3.75 -9.66 -8.63
CA ALA A 141 -3.50 -9.91 -10.05
C ALA A 141 -2.13 -9.33 -10.49
N ALA A 142 -1.82 -8.10 -10.09
CA ALA A 142 -0.53 -7.46 -10.39
C ALA A 142 0.64 -8.21 -9.75
N VAL A 143 0.50 -8.67 -8.51
CA VAL A 143 1.49 -9.52 -7.82
C VAL A 143 1.72 -10.82 -8.59
N ALA A 144 0.65 -11.50 -9.02
CA ALA A 144 0.76 -12.74 -9.79
C ALA A 144 1.47 -12.52 -11.15
N ILE A 145 1.19 -11.41 -11.83
CA ILE A 145 1.88 -11.02 -13.07
C ILE A 145 3.36 -10.73 -12.77
N TYR A 146 3.64 -9.92 -11.75
CA TYR A 146 5.01 -9.59 -11.37
C TYR A 146 5.85 -10.84 -11.10
N GLN A 147 5.32 -11.82 -10.38
CA GLN A 147 6.02 -13.07 -10.09
C GLN A 147 6.32 -13.90 -11.33
N LYS A 148 5.37 -13.98 -12.28
CA LYS A 148 5.52 -14.80 -13.48
C LYS A 148 6.41 -14.14 -14.52
N GLU A 149 6.24 -12.84 -14.73
CA GLU A 149 6.72 -12.16 -15.94
C GLU A 149 7.94 -11.27 -15.69
N SER A 150 8.22 -10.82 -14.42
CA SER A 150 9.26 -9.84 -14.16
C SER A 150 10.64 -10.24 -14.69
N ARG A 151 11.00 -11.53 -14.61
CA ARG A 151 12.30 -12.02 -15.12
C ARG A 151 12.49 -11.82 -16.62
N HIS A 152 11.41 -11.92 -17.39
CA HIS A 152 11.43 -11.72 -18.84
C HIS A 152 11.27 -10.24 -19.21
N LEU A 153 10.50 -9.49 -18.41
CA LEU A 153 10.21 -8.10 -18.67
C LEU A 153 11.41 -7.19 -18.43
N VAL A 154 12.26 -7.47 -17.42
CA VAL A 154 13.43 -6.64 -17.09
C VAL A 154 14.43 -6.46 -18.23
N ALA A 155 14.41 -7.33 -19.22
CA ALA A 155 15.26 -7.22 -20.42
C ALA A 155 14.76 -6.15 -21.41
N GLN A 156 13.57 -5.59 -21.21
CA GLN A 156 12.97 -4.57 -22.06
C GLN A 156 13.10 -3.21 -21.39
N ASP A 157 13.58 -2.20 -22.12
CA ASP A 157 13.81 -0.84 -21.59
C ASP A 157 12.58 -0.25 -20.89
N ARG A 158 11.39 -0.50 -21.42
CA ARG A 158 10.11 -0.07 -20.84
C ARG A 158 9.92 -0.55 -19.40
N PHE A 159 10.45 -1.72 -19.06
CA PHE A 159 10.30 -2.37 -17.76
C PHE A 159 11.58 -2.35 -16.90
N ALA A 160 12.56 -1.51 -17.26
CA ALA A 160 13.82 -1.40 -16.51
C ALA A 160 13.60 -1.07 -15.01
N PHE A 161 12.52 -0.34 -14.68
CA PHE A 161 12.14 -0.01 -13.31
C PHE A 161 11.91 -1.25 -12.42
N LEU A 162 11.61 -2.41 -13.01
CA LEU A 162 11.44 -3.66 -12.25
C LEU A 162 12.75 -4.11 -11.61
N ALA A 163 13.89 -3.92 -12.31
CA ALA A 163 15.20 -4.26 -11.78
C ALA A 163 15.59 -3.35 -10.60
N ASP A 164 15.27 -2.06 -10.69
CA ASP A 164 15.49 -1.11 -9.59
C ASP A 164 14.65 -1.46 -8.37
N SER A 165 13.37 -1.77 -8.59
CA SER A 165 12.47 -2.21 -7.54
C SER A 165 12.94 -3.51 -6.88
N GLN A 166 13.42 -4.50 -7.64
CA GLN A 166 13.96 -5.74 -7.09
C GLN A 166 15.17 -5.50 -6.20
N ARG A 167 16.14 -4.65 -6.63
CA ARG A 167 17.30 -4.29 -5.84
C ARG A 167 16.92 -3.56 -4.55
N ARG A 168 16.00 -2.62 -4.65
CA ARG A 168 15.50 -1.87 -3.50
C ARG A 168 14.81 -2.80 -2.50
N PHE A 169 14.00 -3.73 -2.99
CA PHE A 169 13.31 -4.73 -2.20
C PHE A 169 14.31 -5.63 -1.44
N GLU A 170 15.27 -6.22 -2.14
CA GLU A 170 16.31 -7.04 -1.53
C GLU A 170 17.06 -6.25 -0.44
N LYS A 171 17.45 -5.01 -0.73
CA LYS A 171 18.15 -4.14 0.24
C LYS A 171 17.32 -3.90 1.49
N ALA A 172 16.03 -3.57 1.38
CA ALA A 172 15.16 -3.29 2.52
C ALA A 172 15.06 -4.50 3.46
N TRP A 173 14.87 -5.68 2.90
CA TRP A 173 14.77 -6.91 3.68
C TRP A 173 16.08 -7.36 4.29
N LEU A 174 17.17 -7.36 3.51
CA LEU A 174 18.50 -7.75 4.02
C LEU A 174 18.93 -6.81 5.14
N SER A 175 18.81 -5.49 4.97
CA SER A 175 19.21 -4.53 6.01
C SER A 175 18.40 -4.69 7.29
N THR A 176 17.11 -5.04 7.20
CA THR A 176 16.28 -5.31 8.39
C THR A 176 16.75 -6.57 9.13
N LEU A 177 17.04 -7.64 8.39
CA LEU A 177 17.53 -8.88 8.99
C LEU A 177 18.95 -8.73 9.57
N GLU A 178 19.86 -8.07 8.84
CA GLU A 178 21.24 -7.78 9.29
C GLU A 178 21.23 -6.93 10.57
N ARG A 179 20.39 -5.89 10.61
CA ARG A 179 20.20 -5.06 11.82
C ARG A 179 19.66 -5.90 12.97
N GLY A 180 18.73 -6.82 12.71
CA GLY A 180 18.18 -7.69 13.74
C GLY A 180 19.21 -8.64 14.36
N VAL A 181 20.14 -9.15 13.56
CA VAL A 181 21.27 -9.96 14.07
C VAL A 181 22.24 -9.07 14.87
N ALA A 182 22.59 -7.89 14.38
CA ALA A 182 23.51 -6.97 15.03
C ALA A 182 22.98 -6.44 16.37
N GLU A 183 21.68 -6.20 16.47
CA GLU A 183 21.00 -5.72 17.68
C GLU A 183 20.51 -6.87 18.60
N HIS A 184 20.88 -8.12 18.31
CA HIS A 184 20.50 -9.33 19.07
C HIS A 184 18.97 -9.58 19.13
N ALA A 185 18.19 -9.00 18.23
CA ALA A 185 16.77 -9.32 18.08
C ALA A 185 16.54 -10.64 17.34
N PHE A 186 17.51 -11.05 16.52
CA PHE A 186 17.54 -12.33 15.84
C PHE A 186 18.80 -13.12 16.23
N ARG A 187 18.74 -14.43 16.13
CA ARG A 187 19.86 -15.32 16.50
C ARG A 187 21.10 -15.05 15.65
N ALA A 188 22.27 -15.13 16.25
CA ALA A 188 23.54 -14.76 15.63
C ALA A 188 24.01 -15.74 14.51
N ASP A 189 23.50 -16.98 14.50
CA ASP A 189 23.77 -17.99 13.47
C ASP A 189 22.82 -17.95 12.28
N LEU A 190 21.99 -16.89 12.16
CA LEU A 190 21.03 -16.74 11.07
C LEU A 190 21.75 -16.48 9.74
N ASP A 191 21.59 -17.35 8.75
CA ASP A 191 21.93 -17.01 7.36
C ASP A 191 20.91 -15.99 6.81
N VAL A 192 21.28 -14.71 6.85
CA VAL A 192 20.42 -13.58 6.47
C VAL A 192 19.96 -13.70 5.01
N ARG A 193 20.86 -14.10 4.09
CA ARG A 193 20.51 -14.21 2.66
C ARG A 193 19.55 -15.35 2.38
N LEU A 194 19.77 -16.49 3.04
CA LEU A 194 18.88 -17.65 2.91
C LEU A 194 17.52 -17.36 3.56
N THR A 195 17.52 -16.74 4.74
CA THR A 195 16.30 -16.30 5.43
C THR A 195 15.49 -15.32 4.59
N TYR A 196 16.15 -14.33 3.99
CA TYR A 196 15.49 -13.41 3.05
C TYR A 196 14.77 -14.17 1.91
N ARG A 197 15.45 -15.16 1.30
CA ARG A 197 14.83 -15.95 0.22
C ARG A 197 13.60 -16.71 0.71
N PHE A 198 13.67 -17.36 1.85
CA PHE A 198 12.52 -18.09 2.41
C PHE A 198 11.36 -17.14 2.72
N VAL A 199 11.62 -16.03 3.40
CA VAL A 199 10.59 -15.06 3.76
C VAL A 199 9.94 -14.49 2.49
N ARG A 200 10.75 -14.00 1.55
CA ARG A 200 10.27 -13.46 0.28
C ARG A 200 9.39 -14.46 -0.47
N ASP A 201 9.90 -15.67 -0.69
CA ASP A 201 9.22 -16.65 -1.53
C ASP A 201 7.92 -17.14 -0.86
N THR A 202 7.91 -17.35 0.46
CA THR A 202 6.71 -17.79 1.18
C THR A 202 5.66 -16.69 1.32
N VAL A 203 6.03 -15.43 1.51
CA VAL A 203 5.08 -14.32 1.57
C VAL A 203 4.41 -14.11 0.21
N TRP A 204 5.22 -13.95 -0.85
CA TRP A 204 4.67 -13.57 -2.14
C TRP A 204 3.96 -14.70 -2.87
N VAL A 205 4.30 -15.98 -2.61
CA VAL A 205 3.54 -17.12 -3.15
C VAL A 205 2.07 -17.12 -2.69
N ALA A 206 1.75 -16.42 -1.61
CA ALA A 206 0.39 -16.29 -1.13
C ALA A 206 -0.57 -15.71 -2.19
N ALA A 207 -0.08 -14.88 -3.12
CA ALA A 207 -0.89 -14.40 -4.24
C ALA A 207 -1.52 -15.52 -5.08
N SER A 208 -0.93 -16.74 -5.07
CA SER A 208 -1.45 -17.89 -5.81
C SER A 208 -2.69 -18.53 -5.17
N TRP A 209 -2.79 -18.51 -3.85
CA TRP A 209 -3.87 -19.18 -3.10
C TRP A 209 -4.76 -18.23 -2.28
N TYR A 210 -4.27 -17.05 -1.92
CA TYR A 210 -5.04 -16.06 -1.19
C TYR A 210 -6.22 -15.55 -2.02
N ARG A 211 -7.34 -15.31 -1.34
CA ARG A 211 -8.54 -14.75 -1.97
C ARG A 211 -9.01 -13.54 -1.18
N PRO A 212 -8.99 -12.34 -1.77
CA PRO A 212 -9.57 -11.13 -1.15
C PRO A 212 -11.01 -11.37 -0.70
N GLY A 213 -11.35 -10.90 0.50
CA GLY A 213 -12.67 -11.14 1.09
C GLY A 213 -12.95 -12.57 1.53
N GLY A 214 -11.95 -13.46 1.51
CA GLY A 214 -12.05 -14.84 1.99
C GLY A 214 -12.13 -14.95 3.52
N ARG A 215 -11.91 -16.17 4.04
CA ARG A 215 -12.03 -16.49 5.47
C ARG A 215 -11.04 -15.71 6.36
N HIS A 216 -9.85 -15.41 5.85
CA HIS A 216 -8.77 -14.79 6.62
C HIS A 216 -8.38 -13.44 6.03
N SER A 217 -8.24 -12.44 6.90
CA SER A 217 -7.72 -11.13 6.53
C SER A 217 -6.21 -11.17 6.27
N PRO A 218 -5.65 -10.18 5.54
CA PRO A 218 -4.20 -10.04 5.36
C PRO A 218 -3.45 -10.04 6.70
N GLU A 219 -3.98 -9.36 7.70
CA GLU A 219 -3.38 -9.26 9.05
C GLU A 219 -3.39 -10.59 9.79
N GLU A 220 -4.44 -11.39 9.63
CA GLU A 220 -4.51 -12.73 10.25
C GLU A 220 -3.48 -13.66 9.64
N ILE A 221 -3.32 -13.63 8.31
CA ILE A 221 -2.32 -14.44 7.61
C ILE A 221 -0.92 -13.99 7.98
N ALA A 222 -0.66 -12.67 7.99
CA ALA A 222 0.62 -12.12 8.41
C ALA A 222 0.99 -12.56 9.82
N ARG A 223 0.06 -12.48 10.77
CA ARG A 223 0.26 -12.89 12.16
C ARG A 223 0.60 -14.38 12.27
N GLN A 224 -0.14 -15.23 11.58
CA GLN A 224 0.12 -16.67 11.59
C GLN A 224 1.49 -17.00 10.97
N TYR A 225 1.81 -16.37 9.85
CA TYR A 225 3.11 -16.54 9.21
C TYR A 225 4.26 -16.08 10.10
N LEU A 226 4.14 -14.89 10.69
CA LEU A 226 5.14 -14.30 11.57
C LEU A 226 5.37 -15.14 12.83
N SER A 227 4.34 -15.68 13.44
CA SER A 227 4.47 -16.61 14.56
C SER A 227 5.36 -17.81 14.19
N MET A 228 5.16 -18.39 13.01
CA MET A 228 5.98 -19.51 12.54
C MET A 228 7.45 -19.10 12.27
N VAL A 229 7.66 -17.94 11.67
CA VAL A 229 9.01 -17.46 11.30
C VAL A 229 9.78 -16.98 12.54
N LEU A 230 9.15 -16.16 13.39
CA LEU A 230 9.82 -15.54 14.54
C LEU A 230 10.15 -16.56 15.63
N ASP A 231 9.32 -17.56 15.86
CA ASP A 231 9.64 -18.65 16.77
C ASP A 231 10.87 -19.46 16.30
N GLY A 232 11.20 -19.39 15.00
CA GLY A 232 12.39 -20.00 14.41
C GLY A 232 13.61 -19.10 14.36
N ILE A 233 13.48 -17.76 14.33
CA ILE A 233 14.59 -16.80 14.14
C ILE A 233 14.85 -15.88 15.35
N ALA A 234 13.91 -15.80 16.30
CA ALA A 234 14.12 -15.04 17.53
C ALA A 234 15.21 -15.67 18.41
N VAL A 235 15.87 -14.85 19.22
CA VAL A 235 16.75 -15.36 20.28
C VAL A 235 15.87 -16.09 21.29
N ARG A 236 16.23 -17.33 21.62
CA ARG A 236 15.57 -18.10 22.69
C ARG A 236 16.17 -17.65 24.01
N GLU A 237 15.34 -17.23 24.94
CA GLU A 237 15.71 -16.97 26.32
C GLU A 237 16.14 -18.26 27.03
#